data_7f65039070e677d9b3e83c7be04cc8dc
#
_entry.id   7f65039070e677d9b3e83c7be04cc8dc
#
_cell.length_a   1.000
_cell.length_b   1.000
_cell.length_c   1.000
_cell.angle_alpha   90.00
_cell.angle_beta   90.00
_cell.angle_gamma   90.00
#
_symmetry.space_group_name_H-M   'P 1'
#
loop_
_entity.id
_entity.type
_entity.pdbx_description
1 polymer ?
#
loop_
_entity_poly.entity_id
_entity_poly.type
_entity_poly.pdbx_seq_one_letter_code
_entity_poly.pdbx_strand_id
1 'polypeptide(L)'
;IHYIKRAALSLCAAMSLGLSATSQVSQSVTNTQNAQAEPLTPPYSETFADESFLESYTIIDSNQDRTKWEPYLGSAQISYNSELDMDDWLITPALNLEGGKMYSFSIEIMTGGSFNETFEVMFGKDETPEALVNPIIEKTSIAHTVYKAYTGTISPAESGTFYVGIHGCSQKDMLSLSVKNLKIGAA
;
A
#
# COMPACT_ATOMS: atom_id res chain seq x y z
N ILE A 1 29.09 -38.04 16.53
CA ILE A 1 29.60 -38.70 17.76
C ILE A 1 29.88 -37.66 18.81
N HIS A 2 29.24 -37.88 20.02
CA HIS A 2 29.47 -37.36 21.39
C HIS A 2 29.00 -35.92 21.71
N TYR A 3 27.91 -35.91 22.32
CA TYR A 3 27.44 -35.43 23.64
C TYR A 3 28.56 -35.01 24.63
N ILE A 4 28.32 -33.88 25.33
CA ILE A 4 28.35 -33.85 26.81
C ILE A 4 27.55 -32.63 27.34
N LYS A 5 26.51 -32.94 28.13
CA LYS A 5 25.88 -32.08 29.13
C LYS A 5 26.80 -31.91 30.34
N ARG A 6 26.77 -30.78 31.03
CA ARG A 6 26.89 -30.74 32.49
C ARG A 6 26.21 -29.50 33.08
N ALA A 7 25.29 -29.81 33.97
CA ALA A 7 24.70 -28.95 35.00
C ALA A 7 25.48 -29.10 36.30
N ALA A 8 25.38 -28.15 37.18
CA ALA A 8 25.33 -28.22 38.64
C ALA A 8 25.59 -26.80 39.21
N LEU A 9 24.72 -26.22 39.92
CA LEU A 9 24.30 -26.32 41.30
C LEU A 9 25.26 -25.68 42.31
N SER A 10 24.65 -24.81 43.09
CA SER A 10 24.75 -24.63 44.56
C SER A 10 25.19 -23.26 45.01
N LEU A 11 24.34 -22.49 45.63
CA LEU A 11 23.90 -22.37 47.04
C LEU A 11 24.89 -21.59 47.91
N CYS A 12 24.53 -20.48 48.44
CA CYS A 12 24.33 -20.15 49.86
C CYS A 12 24.32 -18.66 50.17
N ALA A 13 23.31 -18.30 50.81
CA ALA A 13 22.87 -17.26 51.66
C ALA A 13 23.94 -16.47 52.47
N ALA A 14 23.68 -15.18 52.62
CA ALA A 14 23.83 -14.48 53.92
C ALA A 14 23.02 -13.16 53.91
N MET A 15 22.25 -12.99 54.97
CA MET A 15 21.45 -11.80 55.30
C MET A 15 22.34 -10.62 55.68
N SER A 16 21.97 -9.41 55.25
CA SER A 16 22.19 -8.20 56.03
C SER A 16 21.11 -7.19 55.73
N LEU A 17 20.37 -6.81 56.78
CA LEU A 17 19.39 -5.72 56.76
C LEU A 17 20.11 -4.38 56.52
N GLY A 18 19.63 -3.68 55.51
CA GLY A 18 19.97 -2.27 55.31
C GLY A 18 18.74 -1.57 54.71
N LEU A 19 17.98 -0.86 55.57
CA LEU A 19 16.96 0.06 55.11
C LEU A 19 17.64 1.19 54.36
N SER A 20 17.34 1.28 53.06
CA SER A 20 17.56 2.50 52.30
C SER A 20 16.32 2.70 51.42
N ALA A 21 15.62 3.78 51.72
CA ALA A 21 14.51 4.26 50.89
C ALA A 21 15.04 4.65 49.51
N THR A 22 14.81 3.83 48.51
CA THR A 22 15.00 4.20 47.10
C THR A 22 13.66 4.60 46.51
N SER A 23 13.57 5.88 46.17
CA SER A 23 12.49 6.42 45.35
C SER A 23 12.31 5.56 44.11
N GLN A 24 11.14 4.95 43.97
CA GLN A 24 10.71 4.29 42.76
C GLN A 24 10.50 5.36 41.67
N VAL A 25 11.49 5.51 40.80
CA VAL A 25 11.26 6.16 39.52
C VAL A 25 10.44 5.17 38.68
N SER A 26 9.13 5.40 38.64
CA SER A 26 8.27 4.74 37.66
C SER A 26 8.75 5.16 36.26
N GLN A 27 9.54 4.33 35.64
CA GLN A 27 9.73 4.42 34.19
C GLN A 27 8.39 4.04 33.55
N SER A 28 7.64 5.04 33.12
CA SER A 28 6.58 4.84 32.16
C SER A 28 7.25 4.35 30.88
N VAL A 29 7.17 3.06 30.64
CA VAL A 29 7.42 2.49 29.32
C VAL A 29 6.31 3.04 28.44
N THR A 30 6.59 4.12 27.72
CA THR A 30 5.78 4.55 26.59
C THR A 30 5.85 3.43 25.56
N ASN A 31 4.85 2.57 25.60
CA ASN A 31 4.60 1.62 24.53
C ASN A 31 4.24 2.47 23.30
N THR A 32 5.22 2.77 22.48
CA THR A 32 4.99 3.33 21.15
C THR A 32 4.41 2.19 20.32
N GLN A 33 3.13 1.89 20.52
CA GLN A 33 2.36 1.16 19.54
C GLN A 33 2.46 1.99 18.26
N ASN A 34 2.91 1.37 17.19
CA ASN A 34 2.82 1.87 15.84
C ASN A 34 1.34 2.22 15.63
N ALA A 35 0.98 3.48 15.79
CA ALA A 35 -0.38 3.94 15.55
C ALA A 35 -0.57 3.84 14.03
N GLN A 36 -1.19 2.74 13.59
CA GLN A 36 -1.67 2.61 12.23
C GLN A 36 -2.61 3.80 11.98
N ALA A 37 -2.38 4.54 10.91
CA ALA A 37 -3.21 5.70 10.59
C ALA A 37 -4.69 5.28 10.51
N GLU A 38 -5.57 6.08 11.09
CA GLU A 38 -7.01 5.83 11.01
C GLU A 38 -7.49 5.80 9.55
N PRO A 39 -8.37 4.86 9.18
CA PRO A 39 -8.87 4.76 7.82
C PRO A 39 -9.58 6.05 7.37
N LEU A 40 -9.28 6.51 6.18
CA LEU A 40 -9.87 7.70 5.58
C LEU A 40 -11.31 7.44 5.14
N THR A 41 -12.18 8.43 5.28
CA THR A 41 -13.59 8.31 4.84
C THR A 41 -13.80 9.13 3.56
N PRO A 42 -14.41 8.57 2.51
CA PRO A 42 -14.77 9.35 1.33
C PRO A 42 -15.69 10.56 1.66
N PRO A 43 -15.51 11.70 0.96
CA PRO A 43 -14.72 11.85 -0.27
C PRO A 43 -13.22 11.87 -0.01
N TYR A 44 -12.49 11.10 -0.79
CA TYR A 44 -11.04 11.01 -0.78
C TYR A 44 -10.48 11.40 -2.15
N SER A 45 -9.35 12.10 -2.17
CA SER A 45 -8.66 12.43 -3.43
C SER A 45 -7.16 12.51 -3.24
N GLU A 46 -6.43 12.08 -4.28
CA GLU A 46 -4.98 12.21 -4.38
C GLU A 46 -4.62 12.76 -5.76
N THR A 47 -3.82 13.80 -5.78
CA THR A 47 -3.39 14.45 -7.04
C THR A 47 -2.12 13.85 -7.61
N PHE A 48 -1.27 13.27 -6.76
CA PHE A 48 0.10 12.84 -7.05
C PHE A 48 1.00 13.99 -7.53
N ALA A 49 0.71 15.21 -7.09
CA ALA A 49 1.44 16.41 -7.55
C ALA A 49 2.88 16.46 -7.06
N ASP A 50 3.16 15.81 -5.95
CA ASP A 50 4.48 15.71 -5.33
C ASP A 50 4.71 14.31 -4.75
N GLU A 51 5.83 14.11 -4.08
CA GLU A 51 6.24 12.80 -3.53
C GLU A 51 5.54 12.42 -2.21
N SER A 52 4.67 13.27 -1.66
CA SER A 52 4.03 13.02 -0.35
C SER A 52 3.16 11.76 -0.32
N PHE A 53 2.64 11.30 -1.46
CA PHE A 53 1.90 10.05 -1.54
C PHE A 53 2.74 8.83 -1.11
N LEU A 54 4.07 8.88 -1.22
CA LEU A 54 4.96 7.80 -0.78
C LEU A 54 4.87 7.52 0.74
N GLU A 55 4.42 8.49 1.53
CA GLU A 55 4.27 8.35 2.97
C GLU A 55 3.01 7.56 3.36
N SER A 56 2.01 7.51 2.48
CA SER A 56 0.69 6.96 2.77
C SER A 56 0.25 5.82 1.86
N TYR A 57 0.81 5.72 0.66
CA TYR A 57 0.52 4.64 -0.28
C TYR A 57 1.46 3.46 -0.07
N THR A 58 0.92 2.25 -0.24
CA THR A 58 1.73 1.03 -0.30
C THR A 58 2.12 0.76 -1.74
N ILE A 59 3.41 0.57 -1.99
CA ILE A 59 3.98 0.29 -3.30
C ILE A 59 4.58 -1.11 -3.28
N ILE A 60 4.11 -1.98 -4.19
CA ILE A 60 4.55 -3.37 -4.27
C ILE A 60 5.09 -3.66 -5.68
N ASP A 61 6.32 -4.12 -5.73
CA ASP A 61 6.99 -4.74 -6.89
C ASP A 61 6.82 -6.26 -6.73
N SER A 62 5.79 -6.83 -7.37
CA SER A 62 5.43 -8.25 -7.17
C SER A 62 6.39 -9.20 -7.84
N ASN A 63 6.95 -8.83 -8.99
CA ASN A 63 7.88 -9.65 -9.77
C ASN A 63 9.35 -9.45 -9.35
N GLN A 64 9.63 -8.50 -8.42
CA GLN A 64 10.95 -8.19 -7.88
C GLN A 64 11.97 -7.74 -8.95
N ASP A 65 11.51 -7.04 -9.97
CA ASP A 65 12.33 -6.56 -11.06
C ASP A 65 13.01 -5.21 -10.75
N ARG A 66 12.72 -4.63 -9.56
CA ARG A 66 13.20 -3.33 -9.05
C ARG A 66 12.59 -2.12 -9.74
N THR A 67 11.68 -2.31 -10.65
CA THR A 67 10.83 -1.24 -11.19
C THR A 67 9.64 -1.07 -10.25
N LYS A 68 9.20 0.13 -10.01
CA LYS A 68 8.07 0.40 -9.09
C LYS A 68 7.47 1.77 -9.37
N TRP A 69 6.28 2.00 -8.85
CA TRP A 69 5.66 3.32 -8.90
C TRP A 69 6.50 4.36 -8.16
N GLU A 70 6.73 5.49 -8.80
CA GLU A 70 7.52 6.61 -8.26
C GLU A 70 6.94 7.96 -8.66
N PRO A 71 7.28 9.06 -7.94
CA PRO A 71 6.89 10.41 -8.33
C PRO A 71 7.57 10.82 -9.64
N TYR A 72 6.77 11.37 -10.57
CA TYR A 72 7.32 11.87 -11.83
C TYR A 72 6.46 13.00 -12.40
N LEU A 73 7.02 14.21 -12.49
CA LEU A 73 6.42 15.38 -13.14
C LEU A 73 4.94 15.65 -12.74
N GLY A 74 4.63 15.55 -11.45
CA GLY A 74 3.29 15.80 -10.92
C GLY A 74 2.31 14.66 -11.16
N SER A 75 2.80 13.44 -11.19
CA SER A 75 2.06 12.19 -11.28
C SER A 75 2.78 11.06 -10.53
N ALA A 76 2.12 9.96 -10.28
CA ALA A 76 2.77 8.69 -10.00
C ALA A 76 3.00 7.96 -11.33
N GLN A 77 4.21 7.47 -11.56
CA GLN A 77 4.59 6.79 -12.79
C GLN A 77 5.27 5.45 -12.49
N ILE A 78 5.01 4.47 -13.35
CA ILE A 78 5.79 3.23 -13.44
C ILE A 78 6.37 3.12 -14.84
N SER A 79 7.67 2.79 -14.92
CA SER A 79 8.39 2.58 -16.17
C SER A 79 8.47 1.09 -16.50
N TYR A 80 8.72 0.78 -17.77
CA TYR A 80 8.89 -0.59 -18.22
C TYR A 80 10.18 -1.24 -17.69
N ASN A 81 10.18 -2.56 -17.64
CA ASN A 81 11.38 -3.38 -17.57
C ASN A 81 11.60 -4.04 -18.94
N SER A 82 12.86 -4.19 -19.38
CA SER A 82 13.19 -4.81 -20.67
C SER A 82 13.19 -6.35 -20.62
N GLU A 83 13.21 -6.93 -19.42
CA GLU A 83 13.37 -8.38 -19.20
C GLU A 83 12.06 -9.04 -18.74
N LEU A 84 11.29 -8.34 -17.90
CA LEU A 84 10.09 -8.84 -17.23
C LEU A 84 8.88 -7.98 -17.53
N ASP A 85 7.70 -8.60 -17.59
CA ASP A 85 6.42 -7.89 -17.66
C ASP A 85 6.20 -7.11 -16.37
N MET A 86 5.54 -5.96 -16.47
CA MET A 86 5.16 -5.13 -15.33
C MET A 86 4.17 -5.89 -14.44
N ASP A 87 4.42 -5.91 -13.13
CA ASP A 87 3.54 -6.50 -12.11
C ASP A 87 3.67 -5.71 -10.81
N ASP A 88 3.18 -4.46 -10.86
CA ASP A 88 3.46 -3.46 -9.85
C ASP A 88 2.18 -2.76 -9.38
N TRP A 89 2.07 -2.64 -8.07
CA TRP A 89 0.89 -2.10 -7.43
C TRP A 89 1.15 -0.77 -6.72
N LEU A 90 0.22 0.17 -6.89
CA LEU A 90 0.10 1.41 -6.15
C LEU A 90 -1.21 1.37 -5.38
N ILE A 91 -1.14 1.17 -4.05
CA ILE A 91 -2.30 0.88 -3.20
C ILE A 91 -2.57 2.07 -2.28
N THR A 92 -3.82 2.51 -2.24
CA THR A 92 -4.25 3.65 -1.41
C THR A 92 -4.04 3.40 0.08
N PRO A 93 -4.00 4.45 0.91
CA PRO A 93 -4.25 4.30 2.33
C PRO A 93 -5.57 3.60 2.61
N ALA A 94 -5.72 3.10 3.83
CA ALA A 94 -6.94 2.49 4.31
C ALA A 94 -8.16 3.42 4.15
N LEU A 95 -9.26 2.90 3.60
CA LEU A 95 -10.53 3.59 3.39
C LEU A 95 -11.64 2.95 4.21
N ASN A 96 -12.38 3.75 4.97
CA ASN A 96 -13.56 3.26 5.67
C ASN A 96 -14.78 3.37 4.75
N LEU A 97 -15.29 2.23 4.26
CA LEU A 97 -16.43 2.16 3.36
C LEU A 97 -17.62 1.47 4.04
N GLU A 98 -18.84 1.95 3.73
CA GLU A 98 -20.08 1.38 4.27
C GLU A 98 -20.65 0.33 3.31
N GLY A 99 -21.01 -0.83 3.87
CA GLY A 99 -21.63 -1.92 3.11
C GLY A 99 -22.96 -1.53 2.49
N GLY A 100 -23.20 -1.96 1.26
CA GLY A 100 -24.39 -1.63 0.50
C GLY A 100 -24.45 -0.21 -0.07
N LYS A 101 -23.43 0.64 0.20
CA LYS A 101 -23.27 1.93 -0.48
C LYS A 101 -22.48 1.78 -1.77
N MET A 102 -22.78 2.65 -2.73
CA MET A 102 -21.96 2.80 -3.93
C MET A 102 -21.11 4.05 -3.82
N TYR A 103 -19.85 3.92 -4.27
CA TYR A 103 -18.90 5.02 -4.36
C TYR A 103 -18.43 5.15 -5.79
N SER A 104 -18.36 6.38 -6.30
CA SER A 104 -17.75 6.68 -7.58
C SER A 104 -16.23 6.64 -7.44
N PHE A 105 -15.56 6.09 -8.42
CA PHE A 105 -14.11 6.11 -8.58
C PHE A 105 -13.75 6.81 -9.88
N SER A 106 -12.71 7.64 -9.87
CA SER A 106 -12.11 8.18 -11.07
C SER A 106 -10.59 8.38 -10.91
N ILE A 107 -9.86 8.21 -11.99
CA ILE A 107 -8.43 8.44 -12.09
C ILE A 107 -8.08 8.90 -13.50
N GLU A 108 -7.09 9.76 -13.65
CA GLU A 108 -6.57 10.14 -14.94
C GLU A 108 -5.29 9.36 -15.26
N ILE A 109 -5.24 8.75 -16.43
CA ILE A 109 -4.14 7.89 -16.87
C ILE A 109 -3.65 8.30 -18.25
N MET A 110 -2.33 8.18 -18.49
CA MET A 110 -1.71 8.28 -19.80
C MET A 110 -0.54 7.32 -19.94
N THR A 111 -0.08 7.11 -21.16
CA THR A 111 1.16 6.38 -21.47
C THR A 111 2.30 7.34 -21.79
N GLY A 112 3.54 6.93 -21.56
CA GLY A 112 4.72 7.73 -21.89
C GLY A 112 4.99 7.85 -23.40
N GLY A 113 4.36 6.99 -24.22
CA GLY A 113 4.47 6.96 -25.68
C GLY A 113 3.31 6.23 -26.31
N SER A 114 3.39 5.97 -27.62
CA SER A 114 2.34 5.28 -28.39
C SER A 114 2.44 3.75 -28.28
N PHE A 115 2.92 3.24 -27.14
CA PHE A 115 2.96 1.82 -26.82
C PHE A 115 1.69 1.42 -26.07
N ASN A 116 1.33 0.13 -26.16
CA ASN A 116 0.16 -0.41 -25.49
C ASN A 116 0.50 -0.76 -24.03
N GLU A 117 0.30 0.20 -23.15
CA GLU A 117 0.38 -0.04 -21.72
C GLU A 117 -0.93 -0.67 -21.21
N THR A 118 -0.82 -1.51 -20.20
CA THR A 118 -1.96 -2.23 -19.61
C THR A 118 -2.04 -1.98 -18.12
N PHE A 119 -3.24 -1.71 -17.65
CA PHE A 119 -3.53 -1.53 -16.23
C PHE A 119 -4.89 -2.12 -15.86
N GLU A 120 -5.11 -2.28 -14.58
CA GLU A 120 -6.41 -2.54 -13.95
C GLU A 120 -6.51 -1.80 -12.61
N VAL A 121 -7.71 -1.64 -12.09
CA VAL A 121 -7.93 -1.06 -10.77
C VAL A 121 -8.85 -1.99 -9.98
N MET A 122 -8.39 -2.40 -8.81
CA MET A 122 -9.05 -3.38 -7.96
C MET A 122 -9.30 -2.81 -6.57
N PHE A 123 -10.27 -3.37 -5.82
CA PHE A 123 -10.39 -3.09 -4.40
C PHE A 123 -10.53 -4.35 -3.56
N GLY A 124 -10.18 -4.25 -2.28
CA GLY A 124 -10.19 -5.39 -1.38
C GLY A 124 -10.02 -5.02 0.08
N LYS A 125 -9.85 -6.02 0.94
CA LYS A 125 -9.85 -5.90 2.40
C LYS A 125 -8.46 -5.72 3.02
N ASP A 126 -7.39 -5.85 2.22
CA ASP A 126 -6.02 -5.71 2.68
C ASP A 126 -5.16 -5.02 1.61
N GLU A 127 -4.03 -4.49 2.00
CA GLU A 127 -3.05 -3.81 1.14
C GLU A 127 -2.07 -4.79 0.47
N THR A 128 -2.60 -5.91 -0.02
CA THR A 128 -1.83 -6.92 -0.74
C THR A 128 -2.50 -7.27 -2.07
N PRO A 129 -1.74 -7.61 -3.12
CA PRO A 129 -2.29 -8.00 -4.42
C PRO A 129 -3.35 -9.10 -4.31
N GLU A 130 -3.12 -10.10 -3.46
CA GLU A 130 -4.00 -11.26 -3.28
C GLU A 130 -5.35 -10.90 -2.66
N ALA A 131 -5.42 -9.81 -1.91
CA ALA A 131 -6.65 -9.33 -1.28
C ALA A 131 -7.46 -8.38 -2.16
N LEU A 132 -6.84 -7.81 -3.21
CA LEU A 132 -7.47 -6.89 -4.14
C LEU A 132 -8.16 -7.66 -5.27
N VAL A 133 -9.32 -8.23 -4.99
CA VAL A 133 -9.98 -9.20 -5.88
C VAL A 133 -11.25 -8.68 -6.58
N ASN A 134 -11.71 -7.47 -6.23
CA ASN A 134 -12.94 -6.92 -6.82
C ASN A 134 -12.55 -5.83 -7.84
N PRO A 135 -12.92 -5.97 -9.12
CA PRO A 135 -12.57 -4.99 -10.13
C PRO A 135 -13.38 -3.69 -9.99
N ILE A 136 -12.68 -2.56 -10.12
CA ILE A 136 -13.27 -1.23 -10.32
C ILE A 136 -13.14 -0.87 -11.80
N ILE A 137 -11.98 -1.15 -12.38
CA ILE A 137 -11.69 -1.04 -13.81
C ILE A 137 -11.02 -2.34 -14.21
N GLU A 138 -11.67 -3.06 -15.13
CA GLU A 138 -11.14 -4.30 -15.70
C GLU A 138 -9.83 -4.05 -16.44
N LYS A 139 -9.01 -5.09 -16.59
CA LYS A 139 -7.75 -5.03 -17.32
C LYS A 139 -7.92 -4.36 -18.70
N THR A 140 -7.27 -3.23 -18.87
CA THR A 140 -7.47 -2.32 -20.00
C THR A 140 -6.14 -1.92 -20.60
N SER A 141 -6.00 -2.04 -21.94
CA SER A 141 -4.83 -1.57 -22.67
C SER A 141 -5.09 -0.22 -23.31
N ILE A 142 -4.12 0.68 -23.19
CA ILE A 142 -4.19 2.07 -23.66
C ILE A 142 -2.90 2.46 -24.39
N ALA A 143 -2.99 3.43 -25.32
CA ALA A 143 -1.85 3.94 -26.09
C ALA A 143 -1.95 5.45 -26.34
N HIS A 144 -2.47 6.21 -25.38
CA HIS A 144 -2.62 7.66 -25.52
C HIS A 144 -1.68 8.43 -24.59
N THR A 145 -1.02 9.44 -25.15
CA THR A 145 -0.01 10.26 -24.48
C THR A 145 -0.57 11.52 -23.81
N VAL A 146 -1.89 11.60 -23.68
CA VAL A 146 -2.59 12.66 -22.95
C VAL A 146 -3.44 12.02 -21.87
N TYR A 147 -3.53 12.66 -20.71
CA TYR A 147 -4.35 12.17 -19.63
C TYR A 147 -5.82 12.05 -20.05
N LYS A 148 -6.42 10.89 -19.79
CA LYS A 148 -7.85 10.63 -19.93
C LYS A 148 -8.38 10.07 -18.62
N ALA A 149 -9.61 10.45 -18.28
CA ALA A 149 -10.30 9.95 -17.11
C ALA A 149 -10.82 8.53 -17.35
N TYR A 150 -10.58 7.67 -16.38
CA TYR A 150 -11.16 6.34 -16.25
C TYR A 150 -12.01 6.30 -14.99
N THR A 151 -13.19 5.75 -15.07
CA THR A 151 -14.18 5.76 -13.99
C THR A 151 -14.69 4.36 -13.72
N GLY A 152 -15.10 4.14 -12.47
CA GLY A 152 -15.69 2.89 -12.03
C GLY A 152 -16.53 3.09 -10.79
N THR A 153 -17.00 2.00 -10.22
CA THR A 153 -17.83 1.99 -9.01
C THR A 153 -17.24 1.02 -7.99
N ILE A 154 -17.21 1.45 -6.73
CA ILE A 154 -16.86 0.61 -5.59
C ILE A 154 -18.15 0.29 -4.85
N SER A 155 -18.48 -0.99 -4.67
CA SER A 155 -19.70 -1.45 -4.01
C SER A 155 -19.37 -2.54 -2.99
N PRO A 156 -18.94 -2.17 -1.77
CA PRO A 156 -18.62 -3.14 -0.75
C PRO A 156 -19.90 -3.83 -0.24
N ALA A 157 -19.87 -5.15 -0.09
CA ALA A 157 -21.00 -5.90 0.46
C ALA A 157 -21.20 -5.64 1.98
N GLU A 158 -20.09 -5.36 2.68
CA GLU A 158 -20.06 -5.14 4.12
C GLU A 158 -19.29 -3.86 4.45
N SER A 159 -19.63 -3.22 5.57
CA SER A 159 -18.87 -2.08 6.08
C SER A 159 -17.49 -2.53 6.60
N GLY A 160 -16.51 -1.66 6.50
CA GLY A 160 -15.18 -1.92 7.03
C GLY A 160 -14.07 -1.17 6.31
N THR A 161 -12.84 -1.59 6.58
CA THR A 161 -11.64 -1.07 5.95
C THR A 161 -11.41 -1.74 4.61
N PHE A 162 -11.10 -0.92 3.60
CA PHE A 162 -10.81 -1.34 2.24
C PHE A 162 -9.62 -0.58 1.68
N TYR A 163 -9.06 -1.11 0.62
CA TYR A 163 -7.96 -0.54 -0.13
C TYR A 163 -8.27 -0.57 -1.62
N VAL A 164 -7.75 0.39 -2.36
CA VAL A 164 -7.84 0.43 -3.82
C VAL A 164 -6.44 0.33 -4.39
N GLY A 165 -6.20 -0.65 -5.25
CA GLY A 165 -4.93 -0.86 -5.91
C GLY A 165 -5.00 -0.56 -7.40
N ILE A 166 -4.04 0.22 -7.89
CA ILE A 166 -3.78 0.45 -9.29
C ILE A 166 -2.65 -0.49 -9.68
N HIS A 167 -2.94 -1.43 -10.57
CA HIS A 167 -2.00 -2.43 -11.04
C HIS A 167 -1.48 -2.07 -12.41
N GLY A 168 -0.19 -1.77 -12.52
CA GLY A 168 0.51 -1.72 -13.79
C GLY A 168 0.87 -3.15 -14.20
N CYS A 169 0.36 -3.59 -15.36
CA CYS A 169 0.53 -4.97 -15.83
C CYS A 169 0.79 -5.04 -17.35
N SER A 170 1.58 -4.11 -17.84
CA SER A 170 2.04 -4.06 -19.24
C SER A 170 3.00 -5.19 -19.56
N GLN A 171 3.08 -5.55 -20.82
CA GLN A 171 4.17 -6.38 -21.29
C GLN A 171 5.51 -5.66 -21.13
N LYS A 172 6.57 -6.41 -21.04
CA LYS A 172 7.94 -5.88 -21.02
C LYS A 172 8.25 -5.04 -22.26
N ASP A 173 9.22 -4.16 -22.12
CA ASP A 173 9.76 -3.35 -23.24
C ASP A 173 8.72 -2.42 -23.88
N MET A 174 7.65 -2.05 -23.12
CA MET A 174 6.72 -0.97 -23.51
C MET A 174 7.34 0.39 -23.16
N LEU A 175 6.69 1.26 -22.38
CA LEU A 175 7.34 2.51 -21.97
C LEU A 175 6.99 2.88 -20.53
N SER A 176 5.83 3.51 -20.31
CA SER A 176 5.42 3.86 -18.95
C SER A 176 3.93 4.16 -18.84
N LEU A 177 3.38 3.93 -17.64
CA LEU A 177 2.08 4.39 -17.21
C LEU A 177 2.25 5.53 -16.22
N SER A 178 1.45 6.60 -16.38
CA SER A 178 1.38 7.71 -15.43
C SER A 178 -0.05 7.93 -14.99
N VAL A 179 -0.25 8.12 -13.69
CA VAL A 179 -1.56 8.34 -13.08
C VAL A 179 -1.59 9.61 -12.24
N LYS A 180 -2.73 10.29 -12.23
CA LYS A 180 -2.99 11.45 -11.37
C LYS A 180 -4.48 11.63 -11.10
N ASN A 181 -4.81 12.58 -10.21
CA ASN A 181 -6.19 13.00 -9.92
C ASN A 181 -7.14 11.84 -9.58
N LEU A 182 -6.68 10.91 -8.71
CA LEU A 182 -7.54 9.88 -8.14
C LEU A 182 -8.60 10.51 -7.24
N LYS A 183 -9.86 10.07 -7.40
CA LYS A 183 -10.98 10.52 -6.56
C LYS A 183 -11.91 9.35 -6.25
N ILE A 184 -12.35 9.30 -4.99
CA ILE A 184 -13.37 8.36 -4.50
C ILE A 184 -14.40 9.19 -3.76
N GLY A 185 -15.67 9.13 -4.16
CA GLY A 185 -16.75 9.91 -3.57
C GLY A 185 -18.05 9.13 -3.48
N ALA A 186 -19.10 9.73 -2.87
CA ALA A 186 -20.44 9.18 -2.97
C ALA A 186 -20.88 9.15 -4.45
N ALA A 187 -21.50 8.03 -4.87
CA ALA A 187 -22.07 7.89 -6.20
C ALA A 187 -23.40 8.60 -6.32
#